data_e2e3e259ca81155e01bc1f697f382eb5
#
_entry.id   e2e3e259ca81155e01bc1f697f382eb5
#
_cell.length_a   1.000
_cell.length_b   1.000
_cell.length_c   1.000
_cell.angle_alpha   90.00
_cell.angle_beta   90.00
_cell.angle_gamma   90.00
#
_symmetry.space_group_name_H-M   'P 1'
#
loop_
_entity.id
_entity.type
_entity.pdbx_description
1 polymer ?
#
loop_
_entity_poly.entity_id
_entity_poly.type
_entity_poly.pdbx_seq_one_letter_code
_entity_poly.pdbx_strand_id
1 'polypeptide(L)'
;FLNRDHPLVVRLVKDQYAVLTKFGAVTFWNVPYRLRNQFLAEIRPYSKSKKETYPYDEDTKVIVGGDTDKITFEKIFLPHLDVDHIKIISFVLSQSVALERYEDEIDSSLNEVGAIVENLKSSGKAMLKEKEVLKQIGRVLSVKQTAVAHLSLFDKPEEVWESPHLEALHNKLSAEYELRIRFDVLDKKINYLSDISQMLMNFIAEKRNAFLEWIIIVLIAIEIVFIVPVAGVYQWILQLISNF
;
A
#
# COMPACT_ATOMS: atom_id res chain seq x y z
N PHE A 1 -14.83 -28.73 -0.67
CA PHE A 1 -14.75 -27.62 0.29
C PHE A 1 -15.06 -28.17 1.67
N LEU A 2 -14.18 -27.98 2.64
CA LEU A 2 -14.40 -28.37 4.04
C LEU A 2 -15.10 -27.25 4.83
N ASN A 3 -14.79 -26.01 4.50
CA ASN A 3 -15.45 -24.84 5.05
C ASN A 3 -15.54 -23.75 3.98
N ARG A 4 -16.67 -22.98 3.97
CA ARG A 4 -16.88 -21.83 3.08
C ARG A 4 -16.57 -20.49 3.73
N ASP A 5 -16.29 -20.50 5.05
CA ASP A 5 -15.92 -19.31 5.79
C ASP A 5 -14.47 -18.95 5.50
N HIS A 6 -14.11 -17.74 5.80
CA HIS A 6 -12.73 -17.26 5.57
C HIS A 6 -11.86 -17.57 6.80
N PRO A 7 -10.68 -18.21 6.62
CA PRO A 7 -10.05 -18.69 5.38
C PRO A 7 -10.73 -19.93 4.77
N LEU A 8 -10.77 -20.01 3.43
CA LEU A 8 -11.39 -21.11 2.71
C LEU A 8 -10.45 -22.31 2.65
N VAL A 9 -10.82 -23.44 3.25
CA VAL A 9 -10.05 -24.69 3.23
C VAL A 9 -10.57 -25.63 2.16
N VAL A 10 -9.69 -25.99 1.23
CA VAL A 10 -9.96 -26.94 0.14
C VAL A 10 -9.11 -28.18 0.36
N ARG A 11 -9.74 -29.34 0.53
CA ARG A 11 -9.05 -30.63 0.53
C ARG A 11 -8.84 -31.08 -0.92
N LEU A 12 -7.59 -31.25 -1.33
CA LEU A 12 -7.23 -31.69 -2.68
C LEU A 12 -7.23 -33.22 -2.78
N VAL A 13 -6.47 -33.87 -1.90
CA VAL A 13 -6.38 -35.31 -1.74
C VAL A 13 -6.33 -35.61 -0.25
N LYS A 14 -6.25 -36.88 0.14
CA LYS A 14 -6.07 -37.26 1.55
C LYS A 14 -4.84 -36.57 2.13
N ASP A 15 -4.99 -35.87 3.25
CA ASP A 15 -3.93 -35.17 3.98
C ASP A 15 -3.22 -34.05 3.17
N GLN A 16 -3.85 -33.56 2.08
CA GLN A 16 -3.37 -32.46 1.26
C GLN A 16 -4.42 -31.35 1.21
N TYR A 17 -4.03 -30.14 1.60
CA TYR A 17 -4.95 -29.02 1.68
C TYR A 17 -4.38 -27.78 0.97
N ALA A 18 -5.27 -26.99 0.39
CA ALA A 18 -5.01 -25.63 -0.04
C ALA A 18 -5.91 -24.69 0.78
N VAL A 19 -5.34 -23.66 1.36
CA VAL A 19 -6.06 -22.65 2.14
C VAL A 19 -5.94 -21.32 1.43
N LEU A 20 -7.09 -20.73 1.09
CA LEU A 20 -7.16 -19.46 0.37
C LEU A 20 -7.62 -18.36 1.32
N THR A 21 -6.95 -17.21 1.25
CA THR A 21 -7.27 -16.03 2.06
C THR A 21 -7.74 -14.85 1.22
N LYS A 22 -8.53 -13.95 1.82
CA LYS A 22 -9.05 -12.73 1.17
C LYS A 22 -7.94 -11.78 0.70
N PHE A 23 -6.77 -11.86 1.31
CA PHE A 23 -5.61 -11.02 0.95
C PHE A 23 -4.86 -11.54 -0.28
N GLY A 24 -5.32 -12.65 -0.87
CA GLY A 24 -4.77 -13.20 -2.12
C GLY A 24 -3.58 -14.16 -1.90
N ALA A 25 -3.35 -14.62 -0.69
CA ALA A 25 -2.38 -15.67 -0.40
C ALA A 25 -3.02 -17.06 -0.43
N VAL A 26 -2.24 -18.06 -0.83
CA VAL A 26 -2.63 -19.47 -0.85
C VAL A 26 -1.57 -20.29 -0.11
N THR A 27 -1.98 -20.98 0.95
CA THR A 27 -1.11 -21.89 1.70
C THR A 27 -1.36 -23.33 1.30
N PHE A 28 -0.29 -24.08 1.06
CA PHE A 28 -0.36 -25.49 0.68
C PHE A 28 0.19 -26.40 1.78
N TRP A 29 -0.57 -27.44 2.15
CA TRP A 29 -0.21 -28.43 3.14
C TRP A 29 0.06 -29.76 2.47
N ASN A 30 1.28 -30.29 2.59
CA ASN A 30 1.72 -31.56 2.01
C ASN A 30 1.44 -31.72 0.50
N VAL A 31 1.31 -30.60 -0.24
CA VAL A 31 0.96 -30.62 -1.66
C VAL A 31 2.23 -30.63 -2.50
N PRO A 32 2.43 -31.63 -3.40
CA PRO A 32 3.57 -31.66 -4.31
C PRO A 32 3.58 -30.44 -5.26
N TYR A 33 4.78 -29.97 -5.63
CA TYR A 33 4.98 -28.79 -6.47
C TYR A 33 4.15 -28.79 -7.76
N ARG A 34 4.07 -29.95 -8.43
CA ARG A 34 3.26 -30.10 -9.67
C ARG A 34 1.78 -29.78 -9.43
N LEU A 35 1.21 -30.28 -8.34
CA LEU A 35 -0.18 -30.08 -8.01
C LEU A 35 -0.44 -28.63 -7.53
N ARG A 36 0.53 -28.02 -6.81
CA ARG A 36 0.46 -26.58 -6.46
C ARG A 36 0.32 -25.71 -7.70
N ASN A 37 1.19 -25.91 -8.71
CA ASN A 37 1.16 -25.14 -9.94
C ASN A 37 -0.14 -25.35 -10.75
N GLN A 38 -0.63 -26.59 -10.79
CA GLN A 38 -1.91 -26.88 -11.45
C GLN A 38 -3.05 -26.14 -10.73
N PHE A 39 -3.12 -26.23 -9.41
CA PHE A 39 -4.15 -25.53 -8.63
C PHE A 39 -4.07 -24.01 -8.80
N LEU A 40 -2.87 -23.44 -8.73
CA LEU A 40 -2.66 -22.01 -8.95
C LEU A 40 -3.10 -21.55 -10.36
N ALA A 41 -2.84 -22.38 -11.40
CA ALA A 41 -3.29 -22.10 -12.75
C ALA A 41 -4.83 -22.10 -12.86
N GLU A 42 -5.50 -23.01 -12.16
CA GLU A 42 -6.97 -23.10 -12.15
C GLU A 42 -7.64 -21.93 -11.42
N ILE A 43 -7.07 -21.44 -10.31
CA ILE A 43 -7.65 -20.29 -9.56
C ILE A 43 -7.28 -18.93 -10.13
N ARG A 44 -6.24 -18.85 -10.95
CA ARG A 44 -5.72 -17.60 -11.53
C ARG A 44 -6.77 -16.74 -12.24
N PRO A 45 -7.69 -17.27 -13.08
CA PRO A 45 -8.72 -16.48 -13.74
C PRO A 45 -9.63 -15.72 -12.76
N TYR A 46 -9.74 -16.19 -11.52
CA TYR A 46 -10.56 -15.60 -10.46
C TYR A 46 -9.78 -14.61 -9.58
N SER A 47 -8.47 -14.51 -9.76
CA SER A 47 -7.61 -13.54 -9.05
C SER A 47 -7.71 -12.16 -9.68
N LYS A 48 -7.67 -11.11 -8.84
CA LYS A 48 -7.56 -9.72 -9.31
C LYS A 48 -6.18 -9.44 -9.93
N SER A 49 -5.15 -10.18 -9.52
CA SER A 49 -3.80 -10.05 -10.07
C SER A 49 -3.64 -10.90 -11.32
N LYS A 50 -3.19 -10.26 -12.41
CA LYS A 50 -2.86 -10.95 -13.67
C LYS A 50 -1.37 -11.32 -13.78
N LYS A 51 -0.58 -11.03 -12.73
CA LYS A 51 0.88 -11.32 -12.75
C LYS A 51 1.13 -12.83 -12.74
N GLU A 52 2.14 -13.27 -13.48
CA GLU A 52 2.51 -14.69 -13.59
C GLU A 52 3.46 -15.17 -12.49
N THR A 53 4.07 -14.24 -11.78
CA THR A 53 5.04 -14.51 -10.72
C THR A 53 4.41 -14.34 -9.35
N TYR A 54 4.74 -15.24 -8.45
CA TYR A 54 4.41 -15.19 -7.03
C TYR A 54 5.72 -14.87 -6.28
N PRO A 55 6.09 -13.58 -6.14
CA PRO A 55 7.42 -13.18 -5.65
C PRO A 55 7.58 -13.37 -4.14
N TYR A 56 6.47 -13.57 -3.43
CA TYR A 56 6.44 -13.68 -1.97
C TYR A 56 6.01 -15.10 -1.61
N ASP A 57 6.83 -15.81 -0.87
CA ASP A 57 6.55 -17.13 -0.36
C ASP A 57 7.21 -17.33 1.01
N GLU A 58 6.59 -18.14 1.84
CA GLU A 58 7.06 -18.50 3.16
C GLU A 58 6.80 -19.97 3.42
N ASP A 59 7.82 -20.67 3.88
CA ASP A 59 7.75 -22.09 4.20
C ASP A 59 7.97 -22.30 5.71
N THR A 60 7.14 -23.13 6.32
CA THR A 60 7.33 -23.59 7.69
C THR A 60 7.06 -25.08 7.80
N LYS A 61 7.71 -25.73 8.75
CA LYS A 61 7.53 -27.16 9.00
C LYS A 61 6.69 -27.38 10.24
N VAL A 62 5.55 -28.04 10.09
CA VAL A 62 4.71 -28.47 11.22
C VAL A 62 5.07 -29.91 11.61
N ILE A 63 5.36 -30.11 12.90
CA ILE A 63 5.72 -31.38 13.49
C ILE A 63 4.66 -31.71 14.55
N VAL A 64 4.00 -32.86 14.37
CA VAL A 64 3.00 -33.35 15.31
C VAL A 64 3.65 -34.33 16.27
N GLY A 65 3.47 -34.06 17.56
CA GLY A 65 4.00 -34.87 18.66
C GLY A 65 4.60 -33.96 19.75
N GLY A 66 4.44 -34.35 20.99
CA GLY A 66 4.86 -33.57 22.16
C GLY A 66 3.66 -33.13 23.00
N ASP A 67 3.94 -32.51 24.15
CA ASP A 67 2.92 -32.20 25.16
C ASP A 67 2.44 -30.74 25.08
N THR A 68 3.16 -29.89 24.39
CA THR A 68 2.87 -28.42 24.33
C THR A 68 3.21 -27.81 22.97
N ASP A 69 2.48 -26.76 22.60
CA ASP A 69 2.77 -25.94 21.42
C ASP A 69 4.10 -25.20 21.61
N LYS A 70 5.04 -25.44 20.69
CA LYS A 70 6.28 -24.67 20.58
C LYS A 70 6.40 -24.14 19.15
N ILE A 71 6.52 -22.84 19.05
CA ILE A 71 6.55 -22.12 17.77
C ILE A 71 7.92 -21.48 17.63
N THR A 72 8.51 -21.67 16.45
CA THR A 72 9.69 -20.97 15.97
C THR A 72 9.44 -20.59 14.52
N PHE A 73 10.16 -19.64 13.99
CA PHE A 73 10.03 -19.18 12.61
C PHE A 73 10.07 -20.33 11.57
N GLU A 74 10.96 -21.31 11.77
CA GLU A 74 11.12 -22.43 10.85
C GLU A 74 10.23 -23.63 11.15
N LYS A 75 9.82 -23.81 12.42
CA LYS A 75 9.17 -25.05 12.87
C LYS A 75 8.09 -24.78 13.90
N ILE A 76 6.97 -25.41 13.70
CA ILE A 76 5.82 -25.38 14.60
C ILE A 76 5.62 -26.80 15.15
N PHE A 77 5.71 -26.96 16.46
CA PHE A 77 5.44 -28.23 17.15
C PHE A 77 4.07 -28.16 17.77
N LEU A 78 3.23 -29.17 17.51
CA LEU A 78 1.87 -29.25 18.02
C LEU A 78 1.61 -30.63 18.63
N PRO A 79 0.82 -30.73 19.71
CA PRO A 79 0.38 -32.03 20.24
C PRO A 79 -0.47 -32.82 19.24
N HIS A 80 -1.35 -32.11 18.52
CA HIS A 80 -2.21 -32.68 17.48
C HIS A 80 -2.44 -31.62 16.37
N LEU A 81 -2.88 -32.11 15.23
CA LEU A 81 -3.17 -31.27 14.07
C LEU A 81 -4.55 -31.63 13.51
N ASP A 82 -5.45 -30.67 13.49
CA ASP A 82 -6.77 -30.74 12.87
C ASP A 82 -6.96 -29.61 11.84
N VAL A 83 -8.17 -29.50 11.30
CA VAL A 83 -8.51 -28.48 10.29
C VAL A 83 -8.43 -27.06 10.84
N ASP A 84 -8.75 -26.85 12.11
CA ASP A 84 -8.73 -25.54 12.74
C ASP A 84 -7.30 -25.06 12.97
N HIS A 85 -6.39 -25.96 13.36
CA HIS A 85 -4.94 -25.67 13.39
C HIS A 85 -4.42 -25.30 12.00
N ILE A 86 -4.81 -26.06 10.96
CA ILE A 86 -4.46 -25.78 9.57
C ILE A 86 -4.93 -24.38 9.15
N LYS A 87 -6.17 -24.02 9.50
CA LYS A 87 -6.74 -22.71 9.22
C LYS A 87 -5.93 -21.58 9.87
N ILE A 88 -5.69 -21.68 11.17
CA ILE A 88 -5.04 -20.63 11.95
C ILE A 88 -3.59 -20.43 11.50
N ILE A 89 -2.83 -21.51 11.35
CA ILE A 89 -1.45 -21.43 10.87
C ILE A 89 -1.41 -20.83 9.47
N SER A 90 -2.26 -21.33 8.55
CA SER A 90 -2.33 -20.80 7.19
C SER A 90 -2.74 -19.33 7.14
N PHE A 91 -3.62 -18.92 8.05
CA PHE A 91 -4.07 -17.53 8.14
C PHE A 91 -2.92 -16.59 8.55
N VAL A 92 -2.18 -16.96 9.61
CA VAL A 92 -1.03 -16.18 10.08
C VAL A 92 0.09 -16.12 9.04
N LEU A 93 0.44 -17.24 8.40
CA LEU A 93 1.42 -17.26 7.30
C LEU A 93 0.97 -16.37 6.14
N SER A 94 -0.32 -16.42 5.79
CA SER A 94 -0.88 -15.58 4.73
C SER A 94 -0.84 -14.09 5.09
N GLN A 95 -1.00 -13.74 6.37
CA GLN A 95 -0.84 -12.37 6.86
C GLN A 95 0.62 -11.93 6.73
N SER A 96 1.58 -12.77 7.11
CA SER A 96 3.02 -12.48 7.00
C SER A 96 3.43 -12.17 5.57
N VAL A 97 3.07 -13.06 4.63
CA VAL A 97 3.35 -12.89 3.19
C VAL A 97 2.65 -11.65 2.61
N ALA A 98 1.42 -11.36 3.04
CA ALA A 98 0.72 -10.16 2.59
C ALA A 98 1.38 -8.88 3.11
N LEU A 99 1.86 -8.87 4.37
CA LEU A 99 2.59 -7.74 4.94
C LEU A 99 3.90 -7.50 4.19
N GLU A 100 4.69 -8.54 3.88
CA GLU A 100 5.93 -8.43 3.12
C GLU A 100 5.71 -7.71 1.79
N ARG A 101 4.66 -8.09 1.07
CA ARG A 101 4.29 -7.41 -0.16
C ARG A 101 4.00 -5.91 0.05
N TYR A 102 3.27 -5.54 1.12
CA TYR A 102 2.97 -4.14 1.39
C TYR A 102 4.20 -3.36 1.84
N GLU A 103 5.09 -4.00 2.62
CA GLU A 103 6.38 -3.44 3.01
C GLU A 103 7.19 -3.06 1.77
N ASP A 104 7.30 -3.94 0.78
CA ASP A 104 8.01 -3.68 -0.48
C ASP A 104 7.37 -2.57 -1.31
N GLU A 105 6.03 -2.55 -1.43
CA GLU A 105 5.31 -1.50 -2.16
C GLU A 105 5.52 -0.12 -1.51
N ILE A 106 5.54 -0.06 -0.18
CA ILE A 106 5.75 1.17 0.58
C ILE A 106 7.20 1.60 0.52
N ASP A 107 8.16 0.68 0.66
CA ASP A 107 9.59 1.00 0.60
C ASP A 107 10.00 1.47 -0.82
N SER A 108 9.42 0.90 -1.85
CA SER A 108 9.53 1.43 -3.22
C SER A 108 9.04 2.88 -3.32
N SER A 109 7.87 3.18 -2.73
CA SER A 109 7.30 4.53 -2.72
C SER A 109 8.14 5.51 -1.90
N LEU A 110 8.71 5.07 -0.77
CA LEU A 110 9.63 5.86 0.06
C LEU A 110 10.90 6.23 -0.71
N ASN A 111 11.47 5.29 -1.44
CA ASN A 111 12.66 5.52 -2.27
C ASN A 111 12.39 6.55 -3.37
N GLU A 112 11.24 6.47 -4.05
CA GLU A 112 10.85 7.43 -5.08
C GLU A 112 10.63 8.84 -4.49
N VAL A 113 9.97 8.95 -3.34
CA VAL A 113 9.80 10.22 -2.62
C VAL A 113 11.13 10.75 -2.11
N GLY A 114 12.01 9.87 -1.60
CA GLY A 114 13.35 10.22 -1.16
C GLY A 114 14.18 10.87 -2.26
N ALA A 115 14.10 10.36 -3.49
CA ALA A 115 14.76 10.97 -4.66
C ALA A 115 14.23 12.39 -4.95
N ILE A 116 12.94 12.63 -4.75
CA ILE A 116 12.35 13.97 -4.89
C ILE A 116 12.90 14.92 -3.83
N VAL A 117 12.95 14.49 -2.58
CA VAL A 117 13.45 15.29 -1.46
C VAL A 117 14.95 15.62 -1.64
N GLU A 118 15.76 14.66 -2.10
CA GLU A 118 17.19 14.90 -2.36
C GLU A 118 17.43 15.87 -3.52
N ASN A 119 16.61 15.82 -4.56
CA ASN A 119 16.63 16.81 -5.63
C ASN A 119 16.25 18.22 -5.13
N LEU A 120 15.27 18.33 -4.25
CA LEU A 120 14.91 19.59 -3.60
C LEU A 120 16.06 20.14 -2.75
N LYS A 121 16.71 19.29 -1.97
CA LYS A 121 17.85 19.65 -1.12
C LYS A 121 19.06 20.12 -1.92
N SER A 122 19.38 19.44 -3.01
CA SER A 122 20.57 19.73 -3.83
C SER A 122 20.40 20.96 -4.74
N SER A 123 19.22 21.17 -5.32
CA SER A 123 18.97 22.23 -6.30
C SER A 123 18.35 23.49 -5.70
N GLY A 124 17.77 23.42 -4.49
CA GLY A 124 16.98 24.51 -3.90
C GLY A 124 15.76 24.91 -4.75
N LYS A 125 15.54 24.20 -5.84
CA LYS A 125 14.43 24.45 -6.78
C LYS A 125 13.72 23.14 -7.04
N ALA A 126 12.41 23.10 -6.85
CA ALA A 126 11.63 21.99 -7.31
C ALA A 126 11.58 21.95 -8.84
N MET A 127 12.57 21.32 -9.47
CA MET A 127 12.56 21.00 -10.90
C MET A 127 11.63 19.80 -11.20
N LEU A 128 10.62 19.60 -10.36
CA LEU A 128 9.66 18.51 -10.49
C LEU A 128 8.63 18.86 -11.54
N LYS A 129 8.46 18.00 -12.51
CA LYS A 129 7.32 18.07 -13.40
C LYS A 129 6.07 17.72 -12.59
N GLU A 130 5.12 18.64 -12.54
CA GLU A 130 3.84 18.47 -11.82
C GLU A 130 3.22 17.10 -12.05
N LYS A 131 3.23 16.63 -13.30
CA LYS A 131 2.70 15.31 -13.67
C LYS A 131 3.42 14.13 -12.98
N GLU A 132 4.71 14.24 -12.72
CA GLU A 132 5.48 13.18 -12.04
C GLU A 132 5.15 13.14 -10.55
N VAL A 133 5.03 14.32 -9.93
CA VAL A 133 4.62 14.43 -8.53
C VAL A 133 3.18 13.92 -8.33
N LEU A 134 2.25 14.29 -9.21
CA LEU A 134 0.87 13.82 -9.14
C LEU A 134 0.77 12.31 -9.31
N LYS A 135 1.57 11.70 -10.18
CA LYS A 135 1.64 10.23 -10.29
C LYS A 135 2.14 9.58 -9.01
N GLN A 136 3.15 10.17 -8.39
CA GLN A 136 3.69 9.67 -7.12
C GLN A 136 2.66 9.76 -6.01
N ILE A 137 1.98 10.88 -5.86
CA ILE A 137 0.88 11.05 -4.91
C ILE A 137 -0.21 10.01 -5.15
N GLY A 138 -0.58 9.78 -6.42
CA GLY A 138 -1.56 8.76 -6.79
C GLY A 138 -1.14 7.35 -6.35
N ARG A 139 0.15 7.00 -6.44
CA ARG A 139 0.67 5.72 -5.95
C ARG A 139 0.57 5.62 -4.42
N VAL A 140 1.00 6.65 -3.69
CA VAL A 140 0.88 6.69 -2.22
C VAL A 140 -0.57 6.54 -1.77
N LEU A 141 -1.51 7.24 -2.41
CA LEU A 141 -2.93 7.13 -2.12
C LEU A 141 -3.47 5.73 -2.43
N SER A 142 -3.02 5.10 -3.53
CA SER A 142 -3.38 3.73 -3.88
C SER A 142 -2.89 2.72 -2.82
N VAL A 143 -1.65 2.86 -2.35
CA VAL A 143 -1.10 2.02 -1.28
C VAL A 143 -1.89 2.22 0.01
N LYS A 144 -2.17 3.46 0.39
CA LYS A 144 -2.99 3.77 1.57
C LYS A 144 -4.39 3.17 1.47
N GLN A 145 -5.05 3.32 0.33
CA GLN A 145 -6.38 2.73 0.08
C GLN A 145 -6.34 1.21 0.19
N THR A 146 -5.30 0.58 -0.37
CA THR A 146 -5.13 -0.88 -0.31
C THR A 146 -4.88 -1.34 1.13
N ALA A 147 -4.03 -0.66 1.89
CA ALA A 147 -3.78 -0.96 3.29
C ALA A 147 -5.05 -0.83 4.14
N VAL A 148 -5.84 0.24 3.95
CA VAL A 148 -7.13 0.42 4.64
C VAL A 148 -8.15 -0.65 4.24
N ALA A 149 -8.24 -1.02 2.96
CA ALA A 149 -9.13 -2.07 2.49
C ALA A 149 -8.78 -3.46 3.06
N HIS A 150 -7.52 -3.64 3.46
CA HIS A 150 -7.02 -4.87 4.05
C HIS A 150 -6.82 -4.78 5.57
N LEU A 151 -7.44 -3.80 6.27
CA LEU A 151 -7.52 -3.80 7.74
C LEU A 151 -8.11 -5.10 8.30
N SER A 152 -8.94 -5.80 7.52
CA SER A 152 -9.38 -7.17 7.81
C SER A 152 -8.24 -8.21 7.87
N LEU A 153 -7.00 -7.85 7.49
CA LEU A 153 -5.82 -8.67 7.76
C LEU A 153 -5.63 -8.98 9.25
N PHE A 154 -6.15 -8.10 10.13
CA PHE A 154 -5.99 -8.24 11.58
C PHE A 154 -7.23 -8.81 12.27
N ASP A 155 -8.31 -9.04 11.52
CA ASP A 155 -9.46 -9.75 12.05
C ASP A 155 -9.05 -11.21 12.32
N LYS A 156 -9.31 -11.66 13.55
CA LYS A 156 -9.04 -13.05 13.91
C LYS A 156 -10.08 -13.94 13.22
N PRO A 157 -9.70 -15.15 12.73
CA PRO A 157 -10.65 -16.14 12.28
C PRO A 157 -11.67 -16.49 13.39
N GLU A 158 -12.90 -16.89 13.01
CA GLU A 158 -13.97 -17.19 14.00
C GLU A 158 -13.55 -18.30 14.96
N GLU A 159 -12.81 -19.31 14.51
CA GLU A 159 -12.31 -20.43 15.28
C GLU A 159 -11.44 -19.98 16.48
N VAL A 160 -10.76 -18.84 16.36
CA VAL A 160 -9.94 -18.27 17.44
C VAL A 160 -10.81 -17.87 18.64
N TRP A 161 -12.05 -17.42 18.39
CA TRP A 161 -12.97 -17.01 19.44
C TRP A 161 -13.65 -18.18 20.15
N GLU A 162 -13.71 -19.33 19.49
CA GLU A 162 -14.42 -20.51 20.01
C GLU A 162 -13.55 -21.34 20.96
N SER A 163 -12.22 -21.26 20.88
CA SER A 163 -11.29 -22.09 21.65
C SER A 163 -10.13 -21.28 22.24
N PRO A 164 -9.99 -21.22 23.58
CA PRO A 164 -8.84 -20.60 24.23
C PRO A 164 -7.48 -21.17 23.80
N HIS A 165 -7.43 -22.46 23.44
CA HIS A 165 -6.22 -23.09 22.92
C HIS A 165 -5.85 -22.54 21.55
N LEU A 166 -6.81 -22.43 20.66
CA LEU A 166 -6.60 -21.87 19.31
C LEU A 166 -6.27 -20.38 19.38
N GLU A 167 -6.85 -19.63 20.34
CA GLU A 167 -6.46 -18.26 20.58
C GLU A 167 -5.00 -18.14 21.05
N ALA A 168 -4.57 -19.00 21.96
CA ALA A 168 -3.18 -19.06 22.42
C ALA A 168 -2.21 -19.39 21.28
N LEU A 169 -2.56 -20.33 20.42
CA LEU A 169 -1.82 -20.69 19.22
C LEU A 169 -1.69 -19.49 18.26
N HIS A 170 -2.81 -18.84 17.94
CA HIS A 170 -2.84 -17.66 17.08
C HIS A 170 -1.95 -16.53 17.64
N ASN A 171 -2.04 -16.27 18.95
CA ASN A 171 -1.27 -15.21 19.58
C ASN A 171 0.23 -15.50 19.57
N LYS A 172 0.63 -16.77 19.83
CA LYS A 172 2.03 -17.20 19.74
C LYS A 172 2.57 -17.08 18.31
N LEU A 173 1.81 -17.55 17.31
CA LEU A 173 2.18 -17.41 15.90
C LEU A 173 2.30 -15.94 15.49
N SER A 174 1.32 -15.11 15.82
CA SER A 174 1.33 -13.68 15.50
C SER A 174 2.51 -12.95 16.14
N ALA A 175 2.94 -13.38 17.34
CA ALA A 175 4.12 -12.85 18.01
C ALA A 175 5.42 -13.30 17.35
N GLU A 176 5.54 -14.58 16.98
CA GLU A 176 6.75 -15.13 16.32
C GLU A 176 6.97 -14.50 14.93
N TYR A 177 5.90 -14.27 14.17
CA TYR A 177 5.95 -13.59 12.87
C TYR A 177 5.91 -12.06 12.97
N GLU A 178 5.95 -11.50 14.18
CA GLU A 178 5.99 -10.06 14.49
C GLU A 178 4.88 -9.24 13.78
N LEU A 179 3.73 -9.87 13.50
CA LEU A 179 2.70 -9.29 12.63
C LEU A 179 2.26 -7.90 13.10
N ARG A 180 2.04 -7.72 14.41
CA ARG A 180 1.62 -6.45 14.98
C ARG A 180 2.68 -5.37 14.86
N ILE A 181 3.93 -5.71 15.16
CA ILE A 181 5.07 -4.77 15.10
C ILE A 181 5.29 -4.32 13.65
N ARG A 182 5.29 -5.27 12.71
CA ARG A 182 5.44 -4.99 11.28
C ARG A 182 4.32 -4.08 10.78
N PHE A 183 3.08 -4.34 11.18
CA PHE A 183 1.97 -3.49 10.82
C PHE A 183 2.08 -2.07 11.39
N ASP A 184 2.46 -1.92 12.66
CA ASP A 184 2.63 -0.61 13.29
C ASP A 184 3.74 0.21 12.59
N VAL A 185 4.80 -0.46 12.13
CA VAL A 185 5.86 0.18 11.31
C VAL A 185 5.32 0.57 9.94
N LEU A 186 4.55 -0.31 9.31
CA LEU A 186 3.92 -0.07 8.01
C LEU A 186 2.98 1.15 8.07
N ASP A 187 2.12 1.22 9.07
CA ASP A 187 1.20 2.35 9.28
C ASP A 187 1.95 3.67 9.44
N LYS A 188 3.02 3.70 10.22
CA LYS A 188 3.89 4.88 10.36
C LYS A 188 4.51 5.30 9.03
N LYS A 189 5.00 4.36 8.23
CA LYS A 189 5.56 4.63 6.90
C LYS A 189 4.49 5.20 5.94
N ILE A 190 3.27 4.66 5.97
CA ILE A 190 2.14 5.15 5.17
C ILE A 190 1.77 6.58 5.57
N ASN A 191 1.69 6.87 6.87
CA ASN A 191 1.38 8.20 7.37
C ASN A 191 2.46 9.21 6.96
N TYR A 192 3.74 8.86 7.11
CA TYR A 192 4.86 9.68 6.63
C TYR A 192 4.79 9.98 5.13
N LEU A 193 4.51 8.98 4.28
CA LEU A 193 4.31 9.17 2.85
C LEU A 193 3.12 10.10 2.55
N SER A 194 2.04 9.96 3.32
CA SER A 194 0.85 10.81 3.19
C SER A 194 1.16 12.28 3.50
N ASP A 195 1.93 12.53 4.57
CA ASP A 195 2.32 13.88 5.00
C ASP A 195 3.22 14.55 3.95
N ILE A 196 4.21 13.83 3.43
CA ILE A 196 5.06 14.36 2.35
C ILE A 196 4.24 14.61 1.08
N SER A 197 3.32 13.72 0.73
CA SER A 197 2.44 13.90 -0.42
C SER A 197 1.61 15.17 -0.30
N GLN A 198 1.07 15.46 0.89
CA GLN A 198 0.34 16.69 1.17
C GLN A 198 1.24 17.92 1.05
N MET A 199 2.46 17.86 1.59
CA MET A 199 3.44 18.94 1.47
C MET A 199 3.79 19.23 0.00
N LEU A 200 4.01 18.20 -0.81
CA LEU A 200 4.27 18.35 -2.24
C LEU A 200 3.09 18.94 -3.00
N MET A 201 1.86 18.57 -2.66
CA MET A 201 0.64 19.16 -3.24
C MET A 201 0.54 20.65 -2.95
N ASN A 202 0.78 21.05 -1.70
CA ASN A 202 0.76 22.46 -1.30
C ASN A 202 1.83 23.26 -2.07
N PHE A 203 3.03 22.69 -2.21
CA PHE A 203 4.12 23.31 -2.97
C PHE A 203 3.77 23.54 -4.45
N ILE A 204 3.11 22.58 -5.09
CA ILE A 204 2.61 22.73 -6.47
C ILE A 204 1.55 23.81 -6.56
N ALA A 205 0.62 23.87 -5.60
CA ALA A 205 -0.44 24.86 -5.55
C ALA A 205 0.11 26.29 -5.39
N GLU A 206 1.07 26.49 -4.49
CA GLU A 206 1.75 27.78 -4.28
C GLU A 206 2.48 28.25 -5.53
N LYS A 207 3.21 27.35 -6.20
CA LYS A 207 3.91 27.69 -7.45
C LYS A 207 2.95 28.14 -8.56
N ARG A 208 1.79 27.50 -8.65
CA ARG A 208 0.75 27.89 -9.62
C ARG A 208 0.15 29.24 -9.27
N ASN A 209 -0.12 29.51 -8.00
CA ASN A 209 -0.66 30.80 -7.55
C ASN A 209 0.33 31.93 -7.82
N ALA A 210 1.62 31.75 -7.52
CA ALA A 210 2.66 32.74 -7.85
C ALA A 210 2.73 33.03 -9.35
N PHE A 211 2.56 32.02 -10.21
CA PHE A 211 2.52 32.20 -11.66
C PHE A 211 1.30 33.01 -12.11
N LEU A 212 0.13 32.81 -11.52
CA LEU A 212 -1.07 33.59 -11.79
C LEU A 212 -0.91 35.09 -11.35
N GLU A 213 -0.27 35.29 -10.19
CA GLU A 213 0.05 36.66 -9.73
C GLU A 213 0.96 37.38 -10.72
N TRP A 214 2.00 36.71 -11.24
CA TRP A 214 2.87 37.26 -12.26
C TRP A 214 2.10 37.66 -13.55
N ILE A 215 1.16 36.80 -13.99
CA ILE A 215 0.30 37.11 -15.15
C ILE A 215 -0.50 38.39 -14.91
N ILE A 216 -1.10 38.53 -13.72
CA ILE A 216 -1.89 39.73 -13.36
C ILE A 216 -0.99 40.98 -13.35
N ILE A 217 0.20 40.88 -12.76
CA ILE A 217 1.16 42.01 -12.75
C ILE A 217 1.54 42.42 -14.17
N VAL A 218 1.81 41.46 -15.06
CA VAL A 218 2.13 41.74 -16.45
C VAL A 218 0.96 42.37 -17.19
N LEU A 219 -0.27 41.91 -16.98
CA LEU A 219 -1.47 42.49 -17.58
C LEU A 219 -1.68 43.93 -17.14
N ILE A 220 -1.55 44.20 -15.83
CA ILE A 220 -1.64 45.58 -15.30
C ILE A 220 -0.54 46.47 -15.89
N ALA A 221 0.69 46.00 -15.98
CA ALA A 221 1.78 46.75 -16.59
C ALA A 221 1.51 47.07 -18.06
N ILE A 222 0.97 46.12 -18.83
CA ILE A 222 0.56 46.36 -20.22
C ILE A 222 -0.55 47.40 -20.28
N GLU A 223 -1.57 47.31 -19.42
CA GLU A 223 -2.67 48.28 -19.37
C GLU A 223 -2.16 49.69 -19.11
N ILE A 224 -1.27 49.88 -18.14
CA ILE A 224 -0.66 51.16 -17.84
C ILE A 224 0.08 51.72 -19.04
N VAL A 225 0.87 50.91 -19.76
CA VAL A 225 1.63 51.30 -20.95
C VAL A 225 0.69 51.77 -22.07
N PHE A 226 -0.48 51.19 -22.21
CA PHE A 226 -1.45 51.60 -23.24
C PHE A 226 -2.29 52.79 -22.84
N ILE A 227 -2.62 52.99 -21.55
CA ILE A 227 -3.46 54.08 -21.06
C ILE A 227 -2.67 55.41 -21.01
N VAL A 228 -1.41 55.40 -20.58
CA VAL A 228 -0.59 56.62 -20.43
C VAL A 228 -0.46 57.44 -21.74
N PRO A 229 -0.13 56.84 -22.90
CA PRO A 229 -0.06 57.59 -24.15
C PRO A 229 -1.43 58.12 -24.62
N VAL A 230 -2.51 57.35 -24.39
CA VAL A 230 -3.87 57.76 -24.74
C VAL A 230 -4.30 58.98 -23.91
N ALA A 231 -4.02 59.02 -22.61
CA ALA A 231 -4.31 60.14 -21.72
C ALA A 231 -3.51 61.40 -22.14
N GLY A 232 -2.24 61.23 -22.53
CA GLY A 232 -1.42 62.35 -23.06
C GLY A 232 -1.94 62.96 -24.36
N VAL A 233 -2.36 62.08 -25.28
CA VAL A 233 -2.98 62.51 -26.55
C VAL A 233 -4.33 63.24 -26.29
N TYR A 234 -5.12 62.73 -25.35
CA TYR A 234 -6.40 63.33 -24.98
C TYR A 234 -6.22 64.74 -24.37
N GLN A 235 -5.24 64.89 -23.49
CA GLN A 235 -4.91 66.22 -22.92
C GLN A 235 -4.36 67.16 -23.99
N TRP A 236 -3.55 66.71 -24.93
CA TRP A 236 -3.05 67.51 -26.03
C TRP A 236 -4.17 67.98 -26.96
N ILE A 237 -5.17 67.19 -27.28
CA ILE A 237 -6.35 67.51 -28.05
C ILE A 237 -7.21 68.52 -27.30
N LEU A 238 -7.42 68.39 -25.99
CA LEU A 238 -8.18 69.35 -25.18
C LEU A 238 -7.49 70.69 -25.11
N GLN A 239 -6.18 70.82 -25.02
CA GLN A 239 -5.41 72.02 -25.10
C GLN A 239 -5.54 72.71 -26.46
N LEU A 240 -5.54 71.98 -27.56
CA LEU A 240 -5.75 72.47 -28.89
C LEU A 240 -7.13 73.09 -29.05
N ILE A 241 -8.17 72.47 -28.51
CA ILE A 241 -9.57 72.97 -28.58
C ILE A 241 -9.78 74.20 -27.70
N SER A 242 -9.05 74.33 -26.57
CA SER A 242 -9.17 75.46 -25.65
C SER A 242 -8.41 76.69 -26.10
N ASN A 243 -7.54 76.56 -27.08
CA ASN A 243 -6.77 77.70 -27.67
C ASN A 243 -7.39 78.29 -28.98
N PHE A 244 -8.55 77.76 -29.39
CA PHE A 244 -9.39 78.26 -30.43
C PHE A 244 -10.66 78.96 -29.84
#